data_865e4f36477fe5ccfdacdbf52b8ba7f2
#
_entry.id   865e4f36477fe5ccfdacdbf52b8ba7f2
#
_cell.length_a   1.000
_cell.length_b   1.000
_cell.length_c   1.000
_cell.angle_alpha   90.00
_cell.angle_beta   90.00
_cell.angle_gamma   90.00
#
_symmetry.space_group_name_H-M   'P 1'
#
loop_
_entity.id
_entity.type
_entity.pdbx_description
1 polymer ?
#
loop_
_entity_poly.entity_id
_entity_poly.type
_entity_poly.pdbx_seq_one_letter_code
_entity_poly.pdbx_strand_id
1 'polypeptide(L)'
;GFPPALPTGEALRAGTARGPDSVADRPGEGMATTRRKKEGAFYTPAFITRYNVEQALGAVVRVRFEALRQQHEAEAAGTARKALADPNAYDLAALNEPQRKALIRFWEAWQEELKSLRILDPACGSGAFLIEAFDQLHALYEISNARLEELRGQRTLFDLDRQILQHNLYGVDLNAEAIQICQLSLWIK
;
A
#
# COMPACT_ATOMS: atom_id res chain seq x y z
N GLY A 1 -1.92 -19.75 -3.35
CA GLY A 1 -1.55 -18.87 -2.26
C GLY A 1 -1.71 -17.43 -2.67
N PHE A 2 -2.42 -16.65 -1.87
CA PHE A 2 -2.50 -15.21 -2.05
C PHE A 2 -1.13 -14.57 -1.82
N PRO A 3 -0.86 -13.37 -2.36
CA PRO A 3 0.23 -12.58 -1.84
C PRO A 3 0.11 -12.58 -0.32
N PRO A 4 1.21 -12.61 0.43
CA PRO A 4 1.15 -12.65 1.88
C PRO A 4 0.14 -11.61 2.34
N ALA A 5 -0.73 -12.00 3.27
CA ALA A 5 -1.72 -11.08 3.82
C ALA A 5 -0.99 -9.79 4.16
N LEU A 6 -1.56 -8.66 3.78
CA LEU A 6 -1.05 -7.34 4.22
C LEU A 6 -0.75 -7.47 5.71
N PRO A 7 0.40 -7.03 6.21
CA PRO A 7 0.82 -7.25 7.59
C PRO A 7 -0.32 -6.83 8.51
N THR A 8 -0.94 -7.83 9.14
CA THR A 8 -1.96 -7.62 10.14
C THR A 8 -1.29 -6.96 11.33
N GLY A 9 -1.94 -5.96 11.94
CA GLY A 9 -1.40 -5.03 12.92
C GLY A 9 -0.80 -5.61 14.22
N GLU A 10 -0.45 -6.89 14.28
CA GLU A 10 0.25 -7.51 15.42
C GLU A 10 1.77 -7.36 15.39
N ALA A 11 2.37 -7.16 14.23
CA ALA A 11 3.82 -7.02 14.10
C ALA A 11 4.37 -5.62 14.49
N LEU A 12 3.50 -4.64 14.75
CA LEU A 12 3.88 -3.26 15.07
C LEU A 12 3.58 -2.84 16.52
N ARG A 13 3.24 -3.76 17.42
CA ARG A 13 3.01 -3.45 18.85
C ARG A 13 4.23 -3.70 19.71
N ALA A 14 5.23 -2.86 19.60
CA ALA A 14 6.24 -2.67 20.66
C ALA A 14 6.50 -1.16 20.83
N GLY A 15 5.65 -0.46 21.57
CA GLY A 15 5.83 0.98 21.86
C GLY A 15 4.69 1.56 22.72
N THR A 16 4.83 1.42 24.02
CA THR A 16 4.31 2.27 25.12
C THR A 16 2.85 2.74 25.08
N ALA A 17 2.02 2.03 25.83
CA ALA A 17 0.76 2.53 26.35
C ALA A 17 1.00 3.65 27.37
N ARG A 18 0.54 4.88 27.11
CA ARG A 18 0.22 5.88 28.12
C ARG A 18 -1.29 5.93 28.30
N GLY A 19 -1.73 5.85 29.54
CA GLY A 19 -3.12 5.85 29.94
C GLY A 19 -3.84 7.20 29.69
N PRO A 20 -5.17 7.23 29.81
CA PRO A 20 -5.98 8.41 29.51
C PRO A 20 -5.85 9.45 30.62
N ASP A 21 -5.20 10.57 30.35
CA ASP A 21 -5.30 11.76 31.21
C ASP A 21 -6.65 12.43 30.95
N SER A 22 -7.37 12.65 32.04
CA SER A 22 -8.61 13.39 32.10
C SER A 22 -8.37 14.84 31.67
N VAL A 23 -8.93 15.24 30.55
CA VAL A 23 -8.90 16.64 30.08
C VAL A 23 -10.00 17.43 30.78
N ALA A 24 -9.58 18.30 31.70
CA ALA A 24 -10.45 19.31 32.28
C ALA A 24 -10.84 20.35 31.23
N ASP A 25 -12.12 20.67 31.21
CA ASP A 25 -12.79 21.65 30.36
C ASP A 25 -12.12 23.05 30.46
N ARG A 26 -11.52 23.54 29.35
CA ARG A 26 -10.92 24.87 29.25
C ARG A 26 -11.86 25.79 28.46
N PRO A 27 -12.18 27.01 28.97
CA PRO A 27 -12.98 27.98 28.24
C PRO A 27 -12.18 28.51 27.02
N GLY A 28 -12.54 28.14 25.85
CA GLY A 28 -11.89 28.46 24.56
C GLY A 28 -12.24 27.48 23.43
N GLU A 29 -12.75 26.30 23.75
CA GLU A 29 -13.03 25.25 22.76
C GLU A 29 -14.26 25.51 21.87
N GLY A 30 -15.18 26.38 22.29
CA GLY A 30 -16.41 26.64 21.55
C GLY A 30 -16.22 27.25 20.16
N MET A 31 -15.17 28.07 19.98
CA MET A 31 -14.87 28.74 18.71
C MET A 31 -14.14 27.82 17.72
N ALA A 32 -13.27 26.96 18.22
CA ALA A 32 -12.53 25.97 17.42
C ALA A 32 -13.42 24.84 16.92
N THR A 33 -14.38 24.38 17.73
CA THR A 33 -15.37 23.37 17.36
C THR A 33 -16.38 23.87 16.33
N THR A 34 -16.73 25.17 16.36
CA THR A 34 -17.64 25.79 15.39
C THR A 34 -16.98 25.95 14.03
N ARG A 35 -15.71 26.32 13.98
CA ARG A 35 -14.92 26.44 12.75
C ARG A 35 -14.68 25.05 12.10
N ARG A 36 -14.30 24.04 12.87
CA ARG A 36 -14.14 22.65 12.41
C ARG A 36 -15.45 22.08 11.84
N LYS A 37 -16.60 22.35 12.45
CA LYS A 37 -17.91 21.94 11.91
C LYS A 37 -18.27 22.65 10.61
N LYS A 38 -17.90 23.93 10.46
CA LYS A 38 -18.14 24.69 9.22
C LYS A 38 -17.24 24.24 8.07
N GLU A 39 -16.02 23.81 8.35
CA GLU A 39 -15.03 23.38 7.37
C GLU A 39 -15.11 21.87 7.06
N GLY A 40 -16.04 21.13 7.71
CA GLY A 40 -16.19 19.68 7.48
C GLY A 40 -14.98 18.84 7.89
N ALA A 41 -14.10 19.38 8.74
CA ALA A 41 -12.90 18.70 9.17
C ALA A 41 -13.22 17.59 10.18
N PHE A 42 -13.37 16.37 9.71
CA PHE A 42 -13.54 15.18 10.55
C PHE A 42 -12.21 14.44 10.69
N TYR A 43 -11.84 14.16 11.93
CA TYR A 43 -10.72 13.26 12.19
C TYR A 43 -11.22 11.81 12.18
N THR A 44 -10.76 11.02 11.24
CA THR A 44 -11.04 9.59 11.19
C THR A 44 -10.00 8.84 12.01
N PRO A 45 -10.39 8.04 13.03
CA PRO A 45 -9.44 7.26 13.80
C PRO A 45 -8.61 6.32 12.92
N ALA A 46 -7.32 6.16 13.24
CA ALA A 46 -6.36 5.43 12.42
C ALA A 46 -6.77 3.97 12.15
N PHE A 47 -7.45 3.29 13.09
CA PHE A 47 -7.91 1.91 12.88
C PHE A 47 -9.03 1.82 11.83
N ILE A 48 -9.91 2.84 11.74
CA ILE A 48 -10.97 2.90 10.73
C ILE A 48 -10.35 3.19 9.36
N THR A 49 -9.40 4.14 9.30
CA THR A 49 -8.67 4.47 8.07
C THR A 49 -7.98 3.24 7.51
N ARG A 50 -7.22 2.52 8.35
CA ARG A 50 -6.55 1.29 7.98
C ARG A 50 -7.52 0.24 7.47
N TYR A 51 -8.56 -0.06 8.22
CA TYR A 51 -9.56 -1.04 7.83
C TYR A 51 -10.18 -0.73 6.47
N ASN A 52 -10.59 0.52 6.23
CA ASN A 52 -11.22 0.92 4.99
C ASN A 52 -10.25 0.81 3.80
N VAL A 53 -9.00 1.24 3.96
CA VAL A 53 -8.00 1.13 2.90
C VAL A 53 -7.67 -0.34 2.62
N GLU A 54 -7.49 -1.17 3.65
CA GLU A 54 -7.28 -2.61 3.50
C GLU A 54 -8.43 -3.29 2.74
N GLN A 55 -9.67 -2.93 3.03
CA GLN A 55 -10.82 -3.50 2.33
C GLN A 55 -10.90 -3.03 0.88
N ALA A 56 -10.73 -1.74 0.62
CA ALA A 56 -10.83 -1.18 -0.73
C ALA A 56 -9.62 -1.56 -1.60
N LEU A 57 -8.42 -1.20 -1.18
CA LEU A 57 -7.19 -1.46 -1.93
C LEU A 57 -6.87 -2.94 -2.00
N GLY A 58 -6.95 -3.65 -0.87
CA GLY A 58 -6.65 -5.06 -0.79
C GLY A 58 -7.55 -5.93 -1.67
N ALA A 59 -8.84 -5.57 -1.82
CA ALA A 59 -9.75 -6.27 -2.73
C ALA A 59 -9.29 -6.11 -4.20
N VAL A 60 -8.99 -4.88 -4.63
CA VAL A 60 -8.51 -4.59 -5.99
C VAL A 60 -7.18 -5.29 -6.28
N VAL A 61 -6.24 -5.20 -5.34
CA VAL A 61 -4.91 -5.81 -5.44
C VAL A 61 -5.02 -7.33 -5.63
N ARG A 62 -5.85 -8.01 -4.81
CA ARG A 62 -6.06 -9.46 -4.93
C ARG A 62 -6.63 -9.86 -6.29
N VAL A 63 -7.65 -9.14 -6.77
CA VAL A 63 -8.27 -9.44 -8.07
C VAL A 63 -7.27 -9.27 -9.20
N ARG A 64 -6.50 -8.17 -9.22
CA ARG A 64 -5.50 -7.90 -10.25
C ARG A 64 -4.33 -8.89 -10.21
N PHE A 65 -3.84 -9.20 -9.02
CA PHE A 65 -2.77 -10.19 -8.85
C PHE A 65 -3.18 -11.56 -9.39
N GLU A 66 -4.38 -12.01 -9.04
CA GLU A 66 -4.88 -13.32 -9.48
C GLU A 66 -5.16 -13.35 -10.99
N ALA A 67 -5.70 -12.28 -11.55
CA ALA A 67 -5.92 -12.17 -12.99
C ALA A 67 -4.58 -12.24 -13.76
N LEU A 68 -3.57 -11.48 -13.31
CA LEU A 68 -2.23 -11.50 -13.89
C LEU A 68 -1.57 -12.87 -13.76
N ARG A 69 -1.69 -13.51 -12.59
CA ARG A 69 -1.19 -14.86 -12.34
C ARG A 69 -1.78 -15.88 -13.31
N GLN A 70 -3.10 -15.86 -13.46
CA GLN A 70 -3.81 -16.78 -14.38
C GLN A 70 -3.41 -16.55 -15.83
N GLN A 71 -3.24 -15.29 -16.25
CA GLN A 71 -2.77 -14.95 -17.59
C GLN A 71 -1.37 -15.54 -17.84
N HIS A 72 -0.41 -15.25 -16.97
CA HIS A 72 0.96 -15.74 -17.11
C HIS A 72 1.04 -17.27 -17.03
N GLU A 73 0.23 -17.89 -16.16
CA GLU A 73 0.13 -19.35 -16.07
C GLU A 73 -0.42 -19.98 -17.37
N ALA A 74 -1.43 -19.36 -17.99
CA ALA A 74 -2.03 -19.85 -19.23
C ALA A 74 -1.07 -19.76 -20.42
N GLU A 75 -0.26 -18.69 -20.47
CA GLU A 75 0.75 -18.46 -21.52
C GLU A 75 2.00 -19.34 -21.37
N ALA A 76 2.25 -19.84 -20.15
CA ALA A 76 3.42 -20.65 -19.85
C ALA A 76 3.21 -22.14 -20.16
N ALA A 77 4.32 -22.84 -20.42
CA ALA A 77 4.33 -24.28 -20.67
C ALA A 77 5.27 -25.04 -19.72
N GLY A 78 5.04 -26.33 -19.55
CA GLY A 78 5.93 -27.24 -18.83
C GLY A 78 6.18 -26.84 -17.36
N THR A 79 7.45 -26.77 -16.96
CA THR A 79 7.85 -26.45 -15.58
C THR A 79 7.61 -25.00 -15.23
N ALA A 80 7.68 -24.06 -16.18
CA ALA A 80 7.38 -22.65 -15.97
C ALA A 80 5.94 -22.44 -15.50
N ARG A 81 4.98 -23.14 -16.12
CA ARG A 81 3.57 -23.10 -15.71
C ARG A 81 3.38 -23.54 -14.26
N LYS A 82 4.10 -24.59 -13.85
CA LYS A 82 4.02 -25.08 -12.45
C LYS A 82 4.52 -24.04 -11.44
N ALA A 83 5.56 -23.29 -11.78
CA ALA A 83 6.07 -22.23 -10.91
C ALA A 83 5.10 -21.06 -10.77
N LEU A 84 4.36 -20.74 -11.83
CA LEU A 84 3.35 -19.67 -11.85
C LEU A 84 2.02 -20.05 -11.16
N ALA A 85 1.78 -21.33 -10.88
CA ALA A 85 0.62 -21.75 -10.09
C ALA A 85 0.63 -21.13 -8.67
N ASP A 86 1.81 -20.98 -8.08
CA ASP A 86 2.02 -20.17 -6.87
C ASP A 86 3.36 -19.42 -6.95
N PRO A 87 3.35 -18.18 -7.45
CA PRO A 87 4.58 -17.39 -7.62
C PRO A 87 5.21 -16.93 -6.30
N ASN A 88 4.54 -17.15 -5.16
CA ASN A 88 5.08 -16.85 -3.83
C ASN A 88 5.79 -18.06 -3.19
N ALA A 89 5.49 -19.28 -3.64
CA ALA A 89 5.98 -20.52 -3.05
C ALA A 89 6.92 -21.23 -4.02
N TYR A 90 8.22 -20.96 -3.93
CA TYR A 90 9.25 -21.68 -4.68
C TYR A 90 10.51 -21.88 -3.81
N ASP A 91 11.26 -22.93 -4.13
CA ASP A 91 12.62 -23.13 -3.64
C ASP A 91 13.61 -22.58 -4.67
N LEU A 92 14.29 -21.50 -4.31
CA LEU A 92 15.23 -20.80 -5.20
C LEU A 92 16.34 -21.74 -5.74
N ALA A 93 16.82 -22.67 -4.90
CA ALA A 93 17.88 -23.61 -5.27
C ALA A 93 17.38 -24.69 -6.25
N ALA A 94 16.09 -25.00 -6.23
CA ALA A 94 15.48 -26.00 -7.10
C ALA A 94 14.92 -25.42 -8.42
N LEU A 95 14.92 -24.09 -8.59
CA LEU A 95 14.40 -23.45 -9.80
C LEU A 95 15.32 -23.72 -11.00
N ASN A 96 14.73 -24.27 -12.06
CA ASN A 96 15.39 -24.29 -13.37
C ASN A 96 15.24 -22.94 -14.09
N GLU A 97 16.02 -22.76 -15.15
CA GLU A 97 16.09 -21.49 -15.90
C GLU A 97 14.71 -21.06 -16.48
N PRO A 98 13.88 -21.94 -17.09
CA PRO A 98 12.55 -21.56 -17.55
C PRO A 98 11.62 -21.08 -16.42
N GLN A 99 11.65 -21.71 -15.25
CA GLN A 99 10.87 -21.32 -14.09
C GLN A 99 11.30 -19.96 -13.57
N ARG A 100 12.62 -19.75 -13.42
CA ARG A 100 13.19 -18.48 -12.96
C ARG A 100 12.80 -17.33 -13.87
N LYS A 101 12.95 -17.50 -15.19
CA LYS A 101 12.56 -16.49 -16.18
C LYS A 101 11.05 -16.18 -16.13
N ALA A 102 10.21 -17.18 -15.96
CA ALA A 102 8.76 -16.99 -15.87
C ALA A 102 8.38 -16.20 -14.62
N LEU A 103 8.97 -16.52 -13.46
CA LEU A 103 8.74 -15.79 -12.22
C LEU A 103 9.24 -14.34 -12.30
N ILE A 104 10.41 -14.09 -12.90
CA ILE A 104 10.90 -12.73 -13.10
C ILE A 104 9.93 -11.92 -13.94
N ARG A 105 9.48 -12.43 -15.09
CA ARG A 105 8.50 -11.73 -15.95
C ARG A 105 7.18 -11.45 -15.22
N PHE A 106 6.72 -12.40 -14.42
CA PHE A 106 5.51 -12.21 -13.62
C PHE A 106 5.67 -11.08 -12.60
N TRP A 107 6.76 -11.06 -11.83
CA TRP A 107 6.98 -10.03 -10.82
C TRP A 107 7.26 -8.64 -11.42
N GLU A 108 7.90 -8.58 -12.60
CA GLU A 108 8.02 -7.34 -13.38
C GLU A 108 6.65 -6.82 -13.84
N ALA A 109 5.82 -7.70 -14.40
CA ALA A 109 4.47 -7.35 -14.81
C ALA A 109 3.60 -6.93 -13.62
N TRP A 110 3.79 -7.57 -12.45
CA TRP A 110 3.11 -7.17 -11.24
C TRP A 110 3.50 -5.76 -10.76
N GLN A 111 4.76 -5.37 -10.90
CA GLN A 111 5.18 -3.98 -10.61
C GLN A 111 4.50 -2.97 -11.54
N GLU A 112 4.36 -3.28 -12.82
CA GLU A 112 3.63 -2.41 -13.75
C GLU A 112 2.13 -2.35 -13.41
N GLU A 113 1.53 -3.45 -12.97
CA GLU A 113 0.14 -3.45 -12.46
C GLU A 113 0.00 -2.55 -11.23
N LEU A 114 0.91 -2.65 -10.25
CA LEU A 114 0.92 -1.76 -9.08
C LEU A 114 1.06 -0.30 -9.50
N LYS A 115 1.96 0.01 -10.44
CA LYS A 115 2.16 1.37 -10.96
C LYS A 115 0.94 1.91 -11.71
N SER A 116 0.11 1.04 -12.28
CA SER A 116 -1.12 1.42 -12.97
C SER A 116 -2.26 1.81 -12.02
N LEU A 117 -2.19 1.42 -10.75
CA LEU A 117 -3.22 1.73 -9.75
C LEU A 117 -3.33 3.25 -9.54
N ARG A 118 -4.58 3.73 -9.50
CA ARG A 118 -4.90 5.13 -9.19
C ARG A 118 -5.83 5.16 -7.99
N ILE A 119 -5.37 5.77 -6.91
CA ILE A 119 -6.10 5.90 -5.65
C ILE A 119 -6.45 7.37 -5.51
N LEU A 120 -7.74 7.67 -5.53
CA LEU A 120 -8.27 9.02 -5.37
C LEU A 120 -9.03 9.13 -4.06
N ASP A 121 -8.64 10.09 -3.24
CA ASP A 121 -9.44 10.57 -2.11
C ASP A 121 -10.04 11.93 -2.47
N PRO A 122 -11.36 12.02 -2.75
CA PRO A 122 -12.01 13.25 -3.19
C PRO A 122 -12.27 14.27 -2.06
N ALA A 123 -11.96 13.92 -0.81
CA ALA A 123 -12.10 14.77 0.37
C ALA A 123 -10.96 14.47 1.35
N CYS A 124 -9.71 14.57 0.87
CA CYS A 124 -8.56 13.98 1.53
C CYS A 124 -8.19 14.65 2.86
N GLY A 125 -8.65 15.87 3.13
CA GLY A 125 -8.29 16.59 4.33
C GLY A 125 -6.77 16.67 4.50
N SER A 126 -6.28 16.29 5.68
CA SER A 126 -4.85 16.18 5.98
C SER A 126 -4.18 14.88 5.50
N GLY A 127 -4.90 14.04 4.72
CA GLY A 127 -4.34 12.90 4.02
C GLY A 127 -4.35 11.57 4.76
N ALA A 128 -5.17 11.40 5.80
CA ALA A 128 -5.15 10.17 6.61
C ALA A 128 -5.32 8.89 5.79
N PHE A 129 -6.25 8.86 4.83
CA PHE A 129 -6.45 7.70 3.93
C PHE A 129 -5.31 7.55 2.91
N LEU A 130 -4.80 8.66 2.36
CA LEU A 130 -3.70 8.62 1.40
C LEU A 130 -2.38 8.16 2.04
N ILE A 131 -2.12 8.53 3.29
CA ILE A 131 -0.96 8.07 4.06
C ILE A 131 -1.05 6.56 4.29
N GLU A 132 -2.21 6.05 4.70
CA GLU A 132 -2.41 4.62 4.87
C GLU A 132 -2.29 3.85 3.54
N ALA A 133 -2.83 4.41 2.44
CA ALA A 133 -2.70 3.84 1.11
C ALA A 133 -1.24 3.82 0.65
N PHE A 134 -0.46 4.87 0.96
CA PHE A 134 0.98 4.91 0.73
C PHE A 134 1.70 3.75 1.42
N ASP A 135 1.46 3.57 2.72
CA ASP A 135 2.11 2.52 3.51
C ASP A 135 1.79 1.11 2.96
N GLN A 136 0.54 0.87 2.56
CA GLN A 136 0.14 -0.42 1.98
C GLN A 136 0.75 -0.65 0.59
N LEU A 137 0.79 0.37 -0.27
CA LEU A 137 1.45 0.27 -1.58
C LEU A 137 2.95 0.06 -1.42
N HIS A 138 3.59 0.78 -0.51
CA HIS A 138 5.02 0.63 -0.24
C HIS A 138 5.35 -0.81 0.14
N ALA A 139 4.59 -1.42 1.05
CA ALA A 139 4.76 -2.82 1.44
C ALA A 139 4.60 -3.79 0.24
N LEU A 140 3.65 -3.53 -0.66
CA LEU A 140 3.45 -4.35 -1.87
C LEU A 140 4.64 -4.26 -2.85
N TYR A 141 5.18 -3.05 -3.04
CA TYR A 141 6.37 -2.84 -3.87
C TYR A 141 7.61 -3.48 -3.24
N GLU A 142 7.79 -3.36 -1.91
CA GLU A 142 8.90 -4.02 -1.21
C GLU A 142 8.88 -5.53 -1.38
N ILE A 143 7.72 -6.17 -1.24
CA ILE A 143 7.55 -7.61 -1.49
C ILE A 143 7.96 -7.96 -2.92
N SER A 144 7.48 -7.21 -3.91
CA SER A 144 7.80 -7.43 -5.31
C SER A 144 9.30 -7.26 -5.60
N ASN A 145 9.91 -6.21 -5.03
CA ASN A 145 11.36 -5.97 -5.16
C ASN A 145 12.17 -7.09 -4.54
N ALA A 146 11.82 -7.53 -3.33
CA ALA A 146 12.51 -8.64 -2.66
C ALA A 146 12.46 -9.92 -3.50
N ARG A 147 11.33 -10.23 -4.13
CA ARG A 147 11.21 -11.38 -5.04
C ARG A 147 12.08 -11.25 -6.28
N LEU A 148 12.12 -10.07 -6.89
CA LEU A 148 12.97 -9.83 -8.06
C LEU A 148 14.46 -9.87 -7.69
N GLU A 149 14.86 -9.30 -6.56
CA GLU A 149 16.24 -9.36 -6.05
C GLU A 149 16.67 -10.81 -5.81
N GLU A 150 15.82 -11.60 -5.15
CA GLU A 150 16.06 -13.02 -4.88
C GLU A 150 16.24 -13.81 -6.20
N LEU A 151 15.34 -13.60 -7.16
CA LEU A 151 15.35 -14.32 -8.43
C LEU A 151 16.51 -13.90 -9.34
N ARG A 152 16.94 -12.63 -9.31
CA ARG A 152 18.01 -12.08 -10.16
C ARG A 152 19.41 -12.20 -9.52
N GLY A 153 19.46 -12.31 -8.20
CA GLY A 153 20.72 -12.25 -7.44
C GLY A 153 21.35 -10.85 -7.43
N GLN A 154 20.59 -9.81 -7.73
CA GLN A 154 21.06 -8.42 -7.80
C GLN A 154 20.05 -7.50 -7.12
N ARG A 155 20.55 -6.57 -6.31
CA ARG A 155 19.75 -5.49 -5.74
C ARG A 155 19.42 -4.44 -6.80
N THR A 156 18.15 -4.06 -6.83
CA THR A 156 17.68 -2.95 -7.65
C THR A 156 17.27 -1.81 -6.71
N LEU A 157 17.92 -0.66 -6.86
CA LEU A 157 17.57 0.53 -6.11
C LEU A 157 16.41 1.22 -6.85
N PHE A 158 15.20 1.15 -6.29
CA PHE A 158 14.05 1.92 -6.74
C PHE A 158 13.73 2.98 -5.69
N ASP A 159 13.45 4.19 -6.15
CA ASP A 159 12.84 5.25 -5.35
C ASP A 159 11.32 4.99 -5.29
N LEU A 160 10.94 4.06 -4.38
CA LEU A 160 9.55 3.62 -4.24
C LEU A 160 8.62 4.75 -3.82
N ASP A 161 9.10 5.59 -2.92
CA ASP A 161 8.32 6.70 -2.38
C ASP A 161 7.92 7.65 -3.48
N ARG A 162 8.89 8.04 -4.29
CA ARG A 162 8.66 8.90 -5.44
C ARG A 162 7.72 8.26 -6.46
N GLN A 163 7.87 6.96 -6.72
CA GLN A 163 7.01 6.25 -7.66
C GLN A 163 5.55 6.23 -7.18
N ILE A 164 5.31 5.92 -5.90
CA ILE A 164 3.98 5.90 -5.30
C ILE A 164 3.34 7.30 -5.35
N LEU A 165 4.09 8.32 -4.94
CA LEU A 165 3.60 9.70 -4.92
C LEU A 165 3.27 10.24 -6.31
N GLN A 166 4.06 9.88 -7.33
CA GLN A 166 3.85 10.38 -8.69
C GLN A 166 2.77 9.63 -9.48
N HIS A 167 2.55 8.35 -9.19
CA HIS A 167 1.74 7.51 -10.05
C HIS A 167 0.47 6.98 -9.40
N ASN A 168 0.45 6.82 -8.08
CA ASN A 168 -0.63 6.07 -7.43
C ASN A 168 -1.62 6.95 -6.66
N LEU A 169 -1.17 8.05 -6.03
CA LEU A 169 -1.97 8.79 -5.05
C LEU A 169 -2.47 10.12 -5.61
N TYR A 170 -3.76 10.35 -5.45
CA TYR A 170 -4.44 11.58 -5.85
C TYR A 170 -5.38 12.03 -4.73
N GLY A 171 -5.27 13.29 -4.33
CA GLY A 171 -6.10 13.88 -3.29
C GLY A 171 -6.74 15.18 -3.75
N VAL A 172 -7.99 15.38 -3.38
CA VAL A 172 -8.72 16.64 -3.60
C VAL A 172 -9.33 17.07 -2.27
N ASP A 173 -9.28 18.35 -1.96
CA ASP A 173 -9.98 18.94 -0.81
C ASP A 173 -10.31 20.40 -1.11
N LEU A 174 -11.34 20.92 -0.46
CA LEU A 174 -11.73 22.34 -0.55
C LEU A 174 -10.84 23.24 0.33
N ASN A 175 -10.24 22.66 1.37
CA ASN A 175 -9.37 23.38 2.31
C ASN A 175 -7.92 23.30 1.85
N ALA A 176 -7.38 24.41 1.35
CA ALA A 176 -6.00 24.50 0.88
C ALA A 176 -4.96 24.26 1.99
N GLU A 177 -5.24 24.63 3.23
CA GLU A 177 -4.35 24.39 4.38
C GLU A 177 -4.26 22.88 4.69
N ALA A 178 -5.40 22.17 4.59
CA ALA A 178 -5.44 20.72 4.76
C ALA A 178 -4.62 20.00 3.67
N ILE A 179 -4.72 20.45 2.42
CA ILE A 179 -3.91 19.91 1.30
C ILE A 179 -2.41 20.10 1.57
N GLN A 180 -1.98 21.28 2.07
CA GLN A 180 -0.58 21.51 2.40
C GLN A 180 -0.08 20.56 3.50
N ILE A 181 -0.90 20.30 4.51
CA ILE A 181 -0.58 19.33 5.57
C ILE A 181 -0.49 17.91 4.99
N CYS A 182 -1.42 17.53 4.10
CA CYS A 182 -1.41 16.24 3.42
C CYS A 182 -0.12 16.06 2.60
N GLN A 183 0.24 17.05 1.79
CA GLN A 183 1.46 17.04 0.98
C GLN A 183 2.72 16.91 1.85
N LEU A 184 2.81 17.71 2.93
CA LEU A 184 3.93 17.64 3.86
C LEU A 184 4.01 16.25 4.54
N SER A 185 2.88 15.72 4.97
CA SER A 185 2.82 14.41 5.62
C SER A 185 3.26 13.26 4.70
N LEU A 186 2.89 13.32 3.42
CA LEU A 186 3.34 12.37 2.42
C LEU A 186 4.80 12.56 2.02
N TRP A 187 5.32 13.78 2.05
CA TRP A 187 6.71 14.08 1.74
C TRP A 187 7.70 13.61 2.82
N ILE A 188 7.24 13.52 4.07
CA ILE A 188 8.05 13.05 5.22
C ILE A 188 8.14 11.50 5.27
N LYS A 189 7.28 10.79 4.52
CA LYS A 189 7.33 9.32 4.42
C LYS A 189 8.58 8.82 3.74
#